data_e320a16a0f00167db5ff871d7862da88
#
_entry.id   e320a16a0f00167db5ff871d7862da88
#
_cell.length_a   1.000
_cell.length_b   1.000
_cell.length_c   1.000
_cell.angle_alpha   90.00
_cell.angle_beta   90.00
_cell.angle_gamma   90.00
#
_symmetry.space_group_name_H-M   'P 1'
#
loop_
_entity.id
_entity.type
_entity.pdbx_description
1 polymer ?
#
loop_
_entity_poly.entity_id
_entity_poly.type
_entity_poly.pdbx_seq_one_letter_code
_entity_poly.pdbx_strand_id
1 'polypeptide(L)'
;NYYRDQSDIPLEERRKTNYDHPDAMETELLIRQLMNLKAGKAVDCPVYDYTQHTRSDQVVRVEPKKVILLEGILVLADERLRDLLDIKVYVEADADERILRRIIRDVKERGRDMEGVVEQYLTTVKPMHYLYVEPTRCMADIVINSGKNPVAFTLVKNTIQKILDEAE
;
A
#
# COMPACT_ATOMS: atom_id res chain seq x y z
N ASN A 1 3.77 5.14 2.91
CA ASN A 1 4.85 5.84 3.62
C ASN A 1 6.25 5.27 3.34
N TYR A 2 6.35 4.03 2.81
CA TYR A 2 7.63 3.35 2.56
C TYR A 2 8.19 3.59 1.16
N TYR A 3 7.85 4.68 0.49
CA TYR A 3 8.59 5.09 -0.70
C TYR A 3 10.03 5.44 -0.34
N ARG A 4 10.95 5.26 -1.29
CA ARG A 4 12.35 5.64 -1.09
C ARG A 4 12.45 7.13 -0.80
N ASP A 5 13.44 7.47 0.03
CA ASP A 5 13.85 8.85 0.18
C ASP A 5 14.49 9.34 -1.13
N GLN A 6 14.07 10.51 -1.58
CA GLN A 6 14.56 11.18 -2.79
C GLN A 6 14.98 12.63 -2.50
N SER A 7 15.30 12.93 -1.25
CA SER A 7 15.69 14.30 -0.82
C SER A 7 16.86 14.86 -1.65
N ASP A 8 17.77 14.01 -2.09
CA ASP A 8 18.93 14.37 -2.92
C ASP A 8 18.57 14.64 -4.40
N ILE A 9 17.33 14.38 -4.82
CA ILE A 9 16.87 14.56 -6.20
C ILE A 9 16.02 15.82 -6.30
N PRO A 10 16.22 16.71 -7.31
CA PRO A 10 15.38 17.88 -7.50
C PRO A 10 13.89 17.52 -7.67
N LEU A 11 12.99 18.36 -7.16
CA LEU A 11 11.54 18.11 -7.17
C LEU A 11 11.00 17.77 -8.56
N GLU A 12 11.47 18.45 -9.60
CA GLU A 12 11.04 18.22 -10.98
C GLU A 12 11.39 16.82 -11.48
N GLU A 13 12.50 16.25 -11.03
CA GLU A 13 12.88 14.87 -11.35
C GLU A 13 12.11 13.86 -10.51
N ARG A 14 11.84 14.16 -9.22
CA ARG A 14 11.00 13.30 -8.37
C ARG A 14 9.60 13.12 -8.98
N ARG A 15 9.04 14.17 -9.59
CA ARG A 15 7.73 14.14 -10.26
C ARG A 15 7.66 13.15 -11.43
N LYS A 16 8.82 12.80 -12.03
CA LYS A 16 8.92 11.82 -13.14
C LYS A 16 9.04 10.38 -12.64
N THR A 17 9.26 10.18 -11.35
CA THR A 17 9.41 8.84 -10.76
C THR A 17 8.13 8.02 -10.94
N ASN A 18 8.28 6.77 -11.35
CA ASN A 18 7.17 5.82 -11.41
C ASN A 18 6.90 5.22 -10.01
N TYR A 19 5.99 5.85 -9.27
CA TYR A 19 5.63 5.46 -7.91
C TYR A 19 4.80 4.16 -7.82
N ASP A 20 4.36 3.61 -8.93
CA ASP A 20 3.67 2.32 -8.99
C ASP A 20 4.63 1.16 -9.30
N HIS A 21 5.93 1.45 -9.53
CA HIS A 21 6.96 0.43 -9.72
C HIS A 21 7.53 -0.03 -8.35
N PRO A 22 7.83 -1.34 -8.16
CA PRO A 22 8.43 -1.83 -6.91
C PRO A 22 9.70 -1.10 -6.48
N ASP A 23 10.54 -0.66 -7.43
CA ASP A 23 11.78 0.07 -7.13
C ASP A 23 11.55 1.42 -6.45
N ALA A 24 10.34 1.97 -6.53
CA ALA A 24 10.00 3.19 -5.79
C ALA A 24 9.85 2.94 -4.28
N MET A 25 9.71 1.68 -3.87
CA MET A 25 9.51 1.29 -2.48
C MET A 25 10.84 0.93 -1.79
N GLU A 26 10.98 1.32 -0.54
CA GLU A 26 12.07 0.82 0.32
C GLU A 26 11.60 -0.43 1.09
N THR A 27 11.44 -1.51 0.35
CA THR A 27 10.92 -2.79 0.87
C THR A 27 11.79 -3.35 1.98
N GLU A 28 13.10 -3.17 1.93
CA GLU A 28 14.03 -3.60 2.98
C GLU A 28 13.74 -2.95 4.34
N LEU A 29 13.43 -1.65 4.34
CA LEU A 29 13.05 -0.96 5.56
C LEU A 29 11.72 -1.50 6.11
N LEU A 30 10.73 -1.70 5.22
CA LEU A 30 9.43 -2.23 5.60
C LEU A 30 9.56 -3.64 6.22
N ILE A 31 10.30 -4.54 5.57
CA ILE A 31 10.56 -5.89 6.07
C ILE A 31 11.20 -5.84 7.46
N ARG A 32 12.29 -5.07 7.61
CA ARG A 32 13.00 -4.93 8.89
C ARG A 32 12.10 -4.41 10.00
N GLN A 33 11.25 -3.41 9.70
CA GLN A 33 10.33 -2.84 10.68
C GLN A 33 9.20 -3.80 11.03
N LEU A 34 8.65 -4.52 10.06
CA LEU A 34 7.64 -5.55 10.30
C LEU A 34 8.20 -6.69 11.19
N MET A 35 9.41 -7.16 10.92
CA MET A 35 10.08 -8.15 11.77
C MET A 35 10.28 -7.64 13.20
N ASN A 36 10.65 -6.38 13.38
CA ASN A 36 10.78 -5.77 14.70
C ASN A 36 9.43 -5.73 15.44
N LEU A 37 8.37 -5.31 14.77
CA LEU A 37 7.02 -5.31 15.37
C LEU A 37 6.56 -6.71 15.75
N LYS A 38 6.80 -7.72 14.90
CA LYS A 38 6.50 -9.14 15.22
C LYS A 38 7.34 -9.65 16.39
N ALA A 39 8.53 -9.11 16.60
CA ALA A 39 9.40 -9.42 17.75
C ALA A 39 9.08 -8.59 19.00
N GLY A 40 7.97 -7.85 19.03
CA GLY A 40 7.58 -7.03 20.18
C GLY A 40 8.37 -5.72 20.33
N LYS A 41 9.05 -5.27 19.30
CA LYS A 41 9.84 -4.02 19.30
C LYS A 41 9.12 -2.92 18.53
N ALA A 42 9.03 -1.75 19.14
CA ALA A 42 8.48 -0.57 18.48
C ALA A 42 9.39 -0.08 17.35
N VAL A 43 8.81 0.58 16.36
CA VAL A 43 9.51 1.12 15.19
C VAL A 43 9.12 2.57 14.92
N ASP A 44 9.99 3.30 14.26
CA ASP A 44 9.73 4.66 13.79
C ASP A 44 9.39 4.59 12.29
N CYS A 45 8.08 4.56 12.00
CA CYS A 45 7.56 4.50 10.63
C CYS A 45 7.80 5.84 9.92
N PRO A 46 8.38 5.87 8.72
CA PRO A 46 8.60 7.11 7.99
C PRO A 46 7.28 7.77 7.60
N VAL A 47 7.32 9.10 7.47
CA VAL A 47 6.21 9.88 6.93
C VAL A 47 6.59 10.38 5.55
N TYR A 48 5.74 10.10 4.56
CA TYR A 48 5.95 10.52 3.19
C TYR A 48 5.18 11.80 2.88
N ASP A 49 5.87 12.79 2.32
CA ASP A 49 5.27 14.05 1.86
C ASP A 49 4.90 13.93 0.37
N TYR A 50 3.61 13.81 0.09
CA TYR A 50 3.08 13.70 -1.26
C TYR A 50 3.21 15.00 -2.08
N THR A 51 3.43 16.15 -1.42
CA THR A 51 3.62 17.43 -2.11
C THR A 51 5.07 17.61 -2.57
N GLN A 52 6.00 17.07 -1.78
CA GLN A 52 7.44 17.10 -2.07
C GLN A 52 7.93 15.84 -2.77
N HIS A 53 7.08 14.83 -2.95
CA HIS A 53 7.44 13.55 -3.56
C HIS A 53 8.68 12.89 -2.93
N THR A 54 8.81 12.98 -1.60
CA THR A 54 9.89 12.34 -0.83
C THR A 54 9.44 12.12 0.62
N ARG A 55 10.27 11.48 1.42
CA ARG A 55 10.07 11.39 2.87
C ARG A 55 10.30 12.73 3.53
N SER A 56 9.52 12.99 4.57
CA SER A 56 9.81 14.10 5.51
C SER A 56 10.76 13.64 6.61
N ASP A 57 11.29 14.58 7.39
CA ASP A 57 12.09 14.28 8.58
C ASP A 57 11.25 13.74 9.75
N GLN A 58 9.92 13.68 9.58
CA GLN A 58 9.01 13.19 10.60
C GLN A 58 8.92 11.67 10.57
N VAL A 59 8.71 11.09 11.75
CA VAL A 59 8.40 9.68 11.91
C VAL A 59 7.18 9.50 12.82
N VAL A 60 6.48 8.40 12.64
CA VAL A 60 5.41 7.99 13.53
C VAL A 60 5.87 6.76 14.30
N ARG A 61 5.93 6.89 15.63
CA ARG A 61 6.22 5.76 16.51
C ARG A 61 5.07 4.76 16.47
N VAL A 62 5.37 3.52 16.09
CA VAL A 62 4.41 2.42 16.04
C VAL A 62 4.81 1.38 17.09
N GLU A 63 3.93 1.18 18.06
CA GLU A 63 4.11 0.16 19.10
C GLU A 63 3.63 -1.21 18.58
N PRO A 64 4.29 -2.31 18.99
CA PRO A 64 3.87 -3.65 18.62
C PRO A 64 2.47 -3.96 19.15
N LYS A 65 1.66 -4.60 18.34
CA LYS A 65 0.31 -5.04 18.69
C LYS A 65 0.09 -6.48 18.23
N LYS A 66 -0.90 -7.16 18.81
CA LYS A 66 -1.29 -8.54 18.45
C LYS A 66 -1.72 -8.68 16.99
N VAL A 67 -2.30 -7.63 16.42
CA VAL A 67 -2.70 -7.56 15.02
C VAL A 67 -2.02 -6.37 14.38
N ILE A 68 -1.36 -6.62 13.26
CA ILE A 68 -0.73 -5.60 12.41
C ILE A 68 -1.42 -5.66 11.06
N LEU A 69 -2.03 -4.55 10.63
CA LEU A 69 -2.61 -4.41 9.31
C LEU A 69 -1.60 -3.68 8.40
N LEU A 70 -1.12 -4.38 7.39
CA LEU A 70 -0.27 -3.82 6.34
C LEU A 70 -1.11 -3.64 5.07
N GLU A 71 -1.16 -2.41 4.53
CA GLU A 71 -1.91 -2.13 3.31
C GLU A 71 -1.02 -1.47 2.24
N GLY A 72 -1.31 -1.78 0.99
CA GLY A 72 -0.66 -1.18 -0.17
C GLY A 72 -0.75 -2.07 -1.40
N ILE A 73 -0.70 -1.45 -2.57
CA ILE A 73 -0.85 -2.17 -3.85
C ILE A 73 0.31 -3.13 -4.16
N LEU A 74 1.49 -2.92 -3.57
CA LEU A 74 2.71 -3.72 -3.79
C LEU A 74 3.08 -4.61 -2.60
N VAL A 75 2.26 -4.68 -1.55
CA VAL A 75 2.62 -5.47 -0.35
C VAL A 75 2.72 -6.97 -0.61
N LEU A 76 2.08 -7.47 -1.64
CA LEU A 76 2.16 -8.86 -2.06
C LEU A 76 3.16 -9.09 -3.21
N ALA A 77 3.85 -8.07 -3.71
CA ALA A 77 4.77 -8.21 -4.83
C ALA A 77 6.11 -8.84 -4.44
N ASP A 78 6.63 -8.56 -3.24
CA ASP A 78 7.88 -9.12 -2.72
C ASP A 78 7.63 -10.41 -1.93
N GLU A 79 8.30 -11.51 -2.31
CA GLU A 79 8.16 -12.81 -1.67
C GLU A 79 8.54 -12.79 -0.18
N ARG A 80 9.63 -12.13 0.16
CA ARG A 80 10.11 -12.02 1.54
C ARG A 80 9.11 -11.28 2.44
N LEU A 81 8.39 -10.31 1.87
CA LEU A 81 7.33 -9.61 2.58
C LEU A 81 6.10 -10.52 2.74
N ARG A 82 5.71 -11.26 1.69
CA ARG A 82 4.60 -12.23 1.76
C ARG A 82 4.82 -13.29 2.84
N ASP A 83 6.05 -13.76 3.00
CA ASP A 83 6.42 -14.80 3.99
C ASP A 83 6.27 -14.31 5.45
N LEU A 84 6.24 -13.01 5.66
CA LEU A 84 5.99 -12.42 6.98
C LEU A 84 4.50 -12.23 7.30
N LEU A 85 3.62 -12.39 6.32
CA LEU A 85 2.18 -12.16 6.45
C LEU A 85 1.46 -13.46 6.81
N ASP A 86 0.67 -13.44 7.88
CA ASP A 86 -0.09 -14.60 8.35
C ASP A 86 -1.38 -14.77 7.50
N ILE A 87 -1.98 -13.68 7.02
CA ILE A 87 -3.16 -13.67 6.14
C ILE A 87 -2.93 -12.66 5.02
N LYS A 88 -3.07 -13.10 3.79
CA LYS A 88 -2.91 -12.29 2.58
C LYS A 88 -4.25 -12.08 1.90
N VAL A 89 -4.67 -10.84 1.78
CA VAL A 89 -5.95 -10.46 1.19
C VAL A 89 -5.72 -9.62 -0.06
N TYR A 90 -6.28 -10.03 -1.18
CA TYR A 90 -6.34 -9.22 -2.38
C TYR A 90 -7.71 -8.56 -2.49
N VAL A 91 -7.74 -7.23 -2.60
CA VAL A 91 -8.97 -6.47 -2.79
C VAL A 91 -9.16 -6.21 -4.28
N GLU A 92 -10.11 -6.91 -4.88
CA GLU A 92 -10.44 -6.81 -6.30
C GLU A 92 -11.42 -5.65 -6.56
N ALA A 93 -11.12 -4.86 -7.57
CA ALA A 93 -12.02 -3.83 -8.08
C ALA A 93 -11.90 -3.75 -9.60
N ASP A 94 -13.01 -3.54 -10.29
CA ASP A 94 -13.03 -3.39 -11.73
C ASP A 94 -12.20 -2.17 -12.18
N ALA A 95 -11.57 -2.27 -13.34
CA ALA A 95 -10.65 -1.24 -13.82
C ALA A 95 -11.33 0.13 -14.03
N ASP A 96 -12.57 0.13 -14.47
CA ASP A 96 -13.39 1.34 -14.64
C ASP A 96 -13.73 1.98 -13.28
N GLU A 97 -14.09 1.19 -12.26
CA GLU A 97 -14.29 1.71 -10.90
C GLU A 97 -13.00 2.31 -10.34
N ARG A 98 -11.86 1.64 -10.53
CA ARG A 98 -10.57 2.13 -10.05
C ARG A 98 -10.21 3.48 -10.67
N ILE A 99 -10.37 3.62 -12.00
CA ILE A 99 -10.04 4.90 -12.67
C ILE A 99 -11.02 6.01 -12.29
N LEU A 100 -12.31 5.72 -12.18
CA LEU A 100 -13.30 6.71 -11.75
C LEU A 100 -13.02 7.22 -10.32
N ARG A 101 -12.74 6.32 -9.38
CA ARG A 101 -12.36 6.69 -8.01
C ARG A 101 -11.08 7.53 -7.98
N ARG A 102 -10.09 7.18 -8.81
CA ARG A 102 -8.85 7.92 -8.93
C ARG A 102 -9.07 9.33 -9.47
N ILE A 103 -9.84 9.48 -10.55
CA ILE A 103 -10.15 10.80 -11.14
C ILE A 103 -10.84 11.69 -10.11
N ILE A 104 -11.89 11.18 -9.45
CA ILE A 104 -12.63 11.93 -8.44
C ILE A 104 -11.69 12.42 -7.32
N ARG A 105 -10.89 11.53 -6.76
CA ARG A 105 -9.95 11.86 -5.69
C ARG A 105 -8.88 12.86 -6.15
N ASP A 106 -8.21 12.57 -7.26
CA ASP A 106 -7.03 13.35 -7.68
C ASP A 106 -7.43 14.74 -8.16
N VAL A 107 -8.61 14.89 -8.80
CA VAL A 107 -9.12 16.20 -9.23
C VAL A 107 -9.68 16.97 -8.04
N LYS A 108 -10.55 16.35 -7.20
CA LYS A 108 -11.23 17.08 -6.12
C LYS A 108 -10.37 17.34 -4.89
N GLU A 109 -9.53 16.39 -4.52
CA GLU A 109 -8.79 16.44 -3.24
C GLU A 109 -7.35 16.86 -3.43
N ARG A 110 -6.75 16.63 -4.61
CA ARG A 110 -5.33 16.89 -4.89
C ARG A 110 -5.10 18.00 -5.91
N GLY A 111 -6.17 18.61 -6.43
CA GLY A 111 -6.11 19.74 -7.36
C GLY A 111 -5.44 19.43 -8.70
N ARG A 112 -5.41 18.16 -9.12
CA ARG A 112 -4.83 17.75 -10.40
C ARG A 112 -5.80 17.99 -11.55
N ASP A 113 -5.28 18.25 -12.73
CA ASP A 113 -6.08 18.29 -13.94
C ASP A 113 -6.47 16.87 -14.40
N MET A 114 -7.62 16.76 -15.06
CA MET A 114 -8.16 15.46 -15.49
C MET A 114 -7.29 14.82 -16.58
N GLU A 115 -6.79 15.60 -17.52
CA GLU A 115 -6.01 15.08 -18.65
C GLU A 115 -4.72 14.44 -18.15
N GLY A 116 -4.00 15.10 -17.24
CA GLY A 116 -2.79 14.56 -16.62
C GLY A 116 -3.05 13.32 -15.78
N VAL A 117 -4.21 13.21 -15.12
CA VAL A 117 -4.59 11.98 -14.38
C VAL A 117 -4.84 10.83 -15.35
N VAL A 118 -5.53 11.06 -16.48
CA VAL A 118 -5.82 10.05 -17.51
C VAL A 118 -4.52 9.61 -18.19
N GLU A 119 -3.68 10.55 -18.60
CA GLU A 119 -2.39 10.25 -19.23
C GLU A 119 -1.52 9.39 -18.31
N GLN A 120 -1.34 9.79 -17.06
CA GLN A 120 -0.57 9.00 -16.07
C GLN A 120 -1.17 7.61 -15.88
N TYR A 121 -2.50 7.49 -15.85
CA TYR A 121 -3.14 6.19 -15.73
C TYR A 121 -2.78 5.27 -16.89
N LEU A 122 -2.87 5.75 -18.11
CA LEU A 122 -2.62 4.97 -19.31
C LEU A 122 -1.14 4.62 -19.49
N THR A 123 -0.25 5.57 -19.22
CA THR A 123 1.19 5.41 -19.47
C THR A 123 1.92 4.70 -18.34
N THR A 124 1.46 4.84 -17.11
CA THR A 124 2.18 4.36 -15.92
C THR A 124 1.35 3.38 -15.09
N VAL A 125 0.22 3.85 -14.53
CA VAL A 125 -0.52 3.08 -13.51
C VAL A 125 -1.07 1.77 -14.05
N LYS A 126 -1.70 1.81 -15.22
CA LYS A 126 -2.29 0.62 -15.85
C LYS A 126 -1.24 -0.43 -16.21
N PRO A 127 -0.11 -0.11 -16.87
CA PRO A 127 0.97 -1.07 -17.11
C PRO A 127 1.54 -1.67 -15.81
N MET A 128 1.81 -0.85 -14.80
CA MET A 128 2.34 -1.33 -13.52
C MET A 128 1.36 -2.23 -12.77
N HIS A 129 0.06 -1.93 -12.85
CA HIS A 129 -0.95 -2.81 -12.28
C HIS A 129 -0.88 -4.22 -12.86
N TYR A 130 -0.82 -4.36 -14.19
CA TYR A 130 -0.75 -5.66 -14.83
C TYR A 130 0.58 -6.39 -14.64
N LEU A 131 1.67 -5.65 -14.46
CA LEU A 131 3.00 -6.23 -14.25
C LEU A 131 3.22 -6.67 -12.80
N TYR A 132 2.77 -5.89 -11.83
CA TYR A 132 3.18 -6.08 -10.42
C TYR A 132 2.03 -6.30 -9.44
N VAL A 133 0.82 -5.85 -9.75
CA VAL A 133 -0.33 -5.96 -8.83
C VAL A 133 -1.19 -7.17 -9.17
N GLU A 134 -1.70 -7.23 -10.42
CA GLU A 134 -2.60 -8.30 -10.86
C GLU A 134 -2.01 -9.72 -10.66
N PRO A 135 -0.72 -9.99 -10.94
CA PRO A 135 -0.15 -11.31 -10.70
C PRO A 135 -0.18 -11.75 -9.23
N THR A 136 -0.24 -10.80 -8.30
CA THR A 136 -0.27 -11.14 -6.86
C THR A 136 -1.63 -11.67 -6.38
N ARG A 137 -2.66 -11.57 -7.21
CA ARG A 137 -4.00 -12.09 -6.92
C ARG A 137 -3.98 -13.58 -6.60
N CYS A 138 -3.19 -14.38 -7.34
CA CYS A 138 -3.08 -15.82 -7.10
C CYS A 138 -2.21 -16.18 -5.87
N MET A 139 -1.52 -15.19 -5.29
CA MET A 139 -0.70 -15.36 -4.08
C MET A 139 -1.46 -15.00 -2.80
N ALA A 140 -2.69 -14.50 -2.92
CA ALA A 140 -3.54 -14.16 -1.79
C ALA A 140 -4.29 -15.39 -1.26
N ASP A 141 -4.48 -15.46 0.04
CA ASP A 141 -5.28 -16.49 0.70
C ASP A 141 -6.80 -16.23 0.49
N ILE A 142 -7.17 -14.95 0.36
CA ILE A 142 -8.55 -14.49 0.20
C ILE A 142 -8.59 -13.38 -0.86
N VAL A 143 -9.54 -13.49 -1.80
CA VAL A 143 -9.87 -12.41 -2.75
C VAL A 143 -11.25 -11.86 -2.38
N ILE A 144 -11.34 -10.55 -2.13
CA ILE A 144 -12.59 -9.88 -1.80
C ILE A 144 -12.86 -8.73 -2.76
N ASN A 145 -14.12 -8.53 -3.15
CA ASN A 145 -14.50 -7.39 -3.97
C ASN A 145 -14.51 -6.09 -3.16
N SER A 146 -14.00 -5.01 -3.76
CA SER A 146 -13.91 -3.69 -3.15
C SER A 146 -15.25 -2.98 -2.92
N GLY A 147 -16.35 -3.54 -3.42
CA GLY A 147 -17.72 -3.05 -3.21
C GLY A 147 -18.19 -3.24 -1.76
N LYS A 148 -19.43 -2.86 -1.49
CA LYS A 148 -20.07 -3.12 -0.20
C LYS A 148 -20.27 -4.63 -0.03
N ASN A 149 -19.33 -5.29 0.60
CA ASN A 149 -19.38 -6.71 0.93
C ASN A 149 -19.44 -6.90 2.47
N PRO A 150 -20.63 -6.76 3.09
CA PRO A 150 -20.76 -6.84 4.54
C PRO A 150 -20.43 -8.22 5.09
N VAL A 151 -20.59 -9.27 4.28
CA VAL A 151 -20.27 -10.64 4.69
C VAL A 151 -18.75 -10.81 4.82
N ALA A 152 -17.99 -10.45 3.79
CA ALA A 152 -16.54 -10.51 3.83
C ALA A 152 -15.96 -9.65 4.96
N PHE A 153 -16.49 -8.43 5.14
CA PHE A 153 -16.10 -7.57 6.24
C PHE A 153 -16.36 -8.21 7.61
N THR A 154 -17.53 -8.82 7.80
CA THR A 154 -17.89 -9.49 9.05
C THR A 154 -16.99 -10.68 9.34
N LEU A 155 -16.66 -11.49 8.31
CA LEU A 155 -15.75 -12.62 8.46
C LEU A 155 -14.36 -12.18 8.90
N VAL A 156 -13.77 -11.19 8.23
CA VAL A 156 -12.46 -10.66 8.58
C VAL A 156 -12.48 -10.04 9.98
N LYS A 157 -13.50 -9.23 10.30
CA LYS A 157 -13.66 -8.62 11.62
C LYS A 157 -13.74 -9.69 12.72
N ASN A 158 -14.57 -10.72 12.54
CA ASN A 158 -14.73 -11.78 13.54
C ASN A 158 -13.44 -12.58 13.72
N THR A 159 -12.70 -12.85 12.65
CA THR A 159 -11.40 -13.51 12.73
C THR A 159 -10.41 -12.69 13.56
N ILE A 160 -10.31 -11.39 13.29
CA ILE A 160 -9.46 -10.47 14.07
C ILE A 160 -9.89 -10.44 15.53
N GLN A 161 -11.20 -10.33 15.81
CA GLN A 161 -11.72 -10.29 17.17
C GLN A 161 -11.37 -11.57 17.94
N LYS A 162 -11.53 -12.74 17.31
CA LYS A 162 -11.15 -14.02 17.89
C LYS A 162 -9.68 -14.07 18.29
N ILE A 163 -8.78 -13.61 17.39
CA ILE A 163 -7.33 -13.53 17.67
C ILE A 163 -7.04 -12.62 18.88
N LEU A 164 -7.76 -11.52 19.01
CA LEU A 164 -7.60 -10.59 20.12
C LEU A 164 -8.09 -11.20 21.45
N ASP A 165 -9.23 -11.89 21.42
CA ASP A 165 -9.85 -12.51 22.61
C ASP A 165 -9.04 -13.72 23.12
N GLU A 166 -8.45 -14.55 22.25
CA GLU A 166 -7.64 -15.73 22.60
C GLU A 166 -6.28 -15.35 23.23
N ALA A 167 -5.94 -14.09 23.22
CA ALA A 167 -4.64 -13.62 23.68
C ALA A 167 -4.73 -12.77 24.97
N GLU A 168 -5.92 -12.73 25.62
CA GLU A 168 -6.11 -12.27 27.00
C GLU A 168 -5.96 -13.44 27.97
#